data_a631d8b800690a272c1520e00c8fa3d8
#
_entry.id   a631d8b800690a272c1520e00c8fa3d8
#
_cell.length_a   1.000
_cell.length_b   1.000
_cell.length_c   1.000
_cell.angle_alpha   90.00
_cell.angle_beta   90.00
_cell.angle_gamma   90.00
#
_symmetry.space_group_name_H-M   'P 1'
#
loop_
_entity.id
_entity.type
_entity.pdbx_description
1 polymer ?
#
loop_
_entity_poly.entity_id
_entity_poly.type
_entity_poly.pdbx_seq_one_letter_code
_entity_poly.pdbx_strand_id
1 'polypeptide(L)'
;DYSANNKWMNELHLNMNADINDKTKFYGRLSMAKNWSQMGWSGTPYDLDAGRNTRSSGPVLYVDRAYLDYYITPEWIATVGRQPGTDGPGSNLRNNALRQSTYPALAINALGDAAVITYKPESLQDHKVAIRAAYGKTYQWDEEGKVRDWMSDQKDADANLYYAAVEGELPIEGMGDNLIIFNVAHMTDFALPLPGINLPIGPSGALVNVLQDGVYNLGNLTLANIHFENYNAFGTNFNYFVSLGYSNGTNAHTLSAIPAVQSQLEFNEKDGYAVHVGGRYDFTKTLKVGYEFFWGSRYWYTMSRPSINDPLNIRMTRGTAHDFYVIYQLDRYQFLRLSYTNIQNIWGNRGLPFGGAKKDKARADNIMLMYNVKF
;
A
#
# COMPACT_ATOMS: atom_id res chain seq x y z
N ASP A 1 -17.78 -1.34 -22.21
CA ASP A 1 -17.31 0.00 -21.87
C ASP A 1 -18.01 0.47 -20.59
N TYR A 2 -17.25 0.56 -19.51
CA TYR A 2 -17.71 1.15 -18.26
C TYR A 2 -17.30 2.63 -18.28
N SER A 3 -18.24 3.53 -18.50
CA SER A 3 -18.03 4.95 -18.19
C SER A 3 -18.34 5.16 -16.72
N ALA A 4 -17.33 5.34 -15.88
CA ALA A 4 -17.55 5.73 -14.50
C ALA A 4 -18.01 7.19 -14.44
N ASN A 5 -19.06 7.44 -13.66
CA ASN A 5 -19.51 8.80 -13.35
C ASN A 5 -18.45 9.58 -12.54
N ASN A 6 -18.56 10.91 -12.55
CA ASN A 6 -17.72 11.77 -11.72
C ASN A 6 -17.79 11.35 -10.25
N LYS A 7 -16.63 11.13 -9.64
CA LYS A 7 -16.50 10.76 -8.25
C LYS A 7 -15.90 11.92 -7.46
N TRP A 8 -16.60 12.33 -6.43
CA TRP A 8 -16.18 13.39 -5.51
C TRP A 8 -15.80 12.77 -4.18
N MET A 9 -14.61 13.08 -3.70
CA MET A 9 -14.08 12.52 -2.45
C MET A 9 -13.41 13.62 -1.64
N ASN A 10 -13.41 13.46 -0.32
CA ASN A 10 -12.59 14.25 0.58
C ASN A 10 -11.92 13.37 1.62
N GLU A 11 -10.78 13.83 2.11
CA GLU A 11 -10.02 13.20 3.17
C GLU A 11 -9.58 14.28 4.17
N LEU A 12 -9.63 13.93 5.45
CA LEU A 12 -9.15 14.76 6.54
C LEU A 12 -8.16 13.96 7.36
N HIS A 13 -7.03 14.57 7.67
CA HIS A 13 -6.03 14.04 8.60
C HIS A 13 -5.82 15.02 9.75
N LEU A 14 -5.93 14.51 10.98
CA LEU A 14 -5.58 15.24 12.18
C LEU A 14 -4.35 14.58 12.82
N ASN A 15 -3.19 15.24 12.71
CA ASN A 15 -1.94 14.75 13.29
C ASN A 15 -1.81 15.21 14.75
N MET A 16 -1.33 14.30 15.60
CA MET A 16 -1.09 14.52 17.02
C MET A 16 0.29 13.97 17.34
N ASN A 17 1.19 14.85 17.75
CA ASN A 17 2.52 14.46 18.20
C ASN A 17 2.73 14.97 19.62
N ALA A 18 3.36 14.16 20.47
CA ALA A 18 3.66 14.54 21.85
C ALA A 18 5.03 14.00 22.27
N ASP A 19 5.84 14.86 22.86
CA ASP A 19 7.03 14.48 23.62
C ASP A 19 6.58 14.15 25.05
N ILE A 20 6.49 12.85 25.39
CA ILE A 20 6.03 12.38 26.70
C ILE A 20 7.11 12.65 27.74
N ASN A 21 8.37 12.37 27.38
CA ASN A 21 9.57 12.67 28.13
C ASN A 21 10.79 12.65 27.19
N ASP A 22 12.00 12.84 27.73
CA ASP A 22 13.25 12.91 26.92
C ASP A 22 13.52 11.67 26.08
N LYS A 23 12.94 10.51 26.43
CA LYS A 23 13.16 9.24 25.75
C LYS A 23 11.92 8.70 24.99
N THR A 24 10.76 9.30 25.20
CA THR A 24 9.50 8.73 24.66
C THR A 24 8.73 9.77 23.89
N LYS A 25 8.43 9.46 22.63
CA LYS A 25 7.62 10.29 21.74
C LYS A 25 6.42 9.51 21.24
N PHE A 26 5.28 10.17 21.18
CA PHE A 26 4.05 9.64 20.61
C PHE A 26 3.76 10.31 19.27
N TYR A 27 3.33 9.50 18.31
CA TYR A 27 2.87 9.96 17.00
C TYR A 27 1.50 9.38 16.70
N GLY A 28 0.53 10.25 16.49
CA GLY A 28 -0.83 9.88 16.19
C GLY A 28 -1.37 10.55 14.93
N ARG A 29 -2.30 9.91 14.26
CA ARG A 29 -3.12 10.50 13.20
C ARG A 29 -4.51 9.88 13.21
N LEU A 30 -5.52 10.74 13.30
CA LEU A 30 -6.90 10.40 12.98
C LEU A 30 -7.15 10.76 11.53
N SER A 31 -7.80 9.86 10.80
CA SER A 31 -8.12 10.04 9.40
C SER A 31 -9.59 9.77 9.14
N MET A 32 -10.12 10.45 8.14
CA MET A 32 -11.46 10.26 7.63
C MET A 32 -11.41 10.34 6.12
N ALA A 33 -11.99 9.38 5.43
CA ALA A 33 -12.21 9.43 3.99
C ALA A 33 -13.70 9.29 3.68
N LYS A 34 -14.19 10.07 2.74
CA LYS A 34 -15.61 10.11 2.37
C LYS A 34 -15.81 10.29 0.88
N ASN A 35 -16.66 9.45 0.30
CA ASN A 35 -17.25 9.68 -1.02
C ASN A 35 -18.52 10.53 -0.85
N TRP A 36 -18.63 11.61 -1.63
CA TRP A 36 -19.79 12.48 -1.54
C TRP A 36 -21.06 11.77 -2.02
N SER A 37 -22.18 12.08 -1.37
CA SER A 37 -23.51 11.51 -1.66
C SER A 37 -23.59 9.99 -1.53
N GLN A 38 -22.57 9.33 -1.03
CA GLN A 38 -22.62 7.89 -0.82
C GLN A 38 -23.10 7.60 0.60
N MET A 39 -24.31 7.07 0.68
CA MET A 39 -24.96 6.65 1.93
C MET A 39 -24.92 5.12 2.00
N GLY A 40 -23.95 4.59 2.73
CA GLY A 40 -23.85 3.16 2.95
C GLY A 40 -22.70 2.48 2.20
N TRP A 41 -22.72 1.17 2.22
CA TRP A 41 -21.67 0.32 1.67
C TRP A 41 -21.80 0.21 0.15
N SER A 42 -20.74 0.52 -0.59
CA SER A 42 -20.71 0.40 -2.04
C SER A 42 -20.13 -0.92 -2.54
N GLY A 43 -19.41 -1.64 -1.71
CA GLY A 43 -18.81 -2.93 -2.07
C GLY A 43 -17.76 -2.87 -3.19
N THR A 44 -17.33 -1.71 -3.61
CA THR A 44 -16.29 -1.60 -4.65
C THR A 44 -14.90 -1.52 -4.04
N PRO A 45 -13.88 -2.16 -4.66
CA PRO A 45 -12.50 -2.08 -4.19
C PRO A 45 -11.92 -0.66 -4.16
N TYR A 46 -12.54 0.25 -4.89
CA TYR A 46 -12.12 1.65 -5.04
C TYR A 46 -12.90 2.61 -4.15
N ASP A 47 -13.79 2.08 -3.32
CA ASP A 47 -14.52 2.89 -2.36
C ASP A 47 -13.67 3.11 -1.11
N LEU A 48 -13.25 4.34 -0.89
CA LEU A 48 -12.45 4.70 0.28
C LEU A 48 -13.21 4.54 1.60
N ASP A 49 -14.54 4.51 1.54
CA ASP A 49 -15.39 4.24 2.71
C ASP A 49 -15.55 2.74 2.96
N ALA A 50 -15.21 1.88 2.01
CA ALA A 50 -15.40 0.43 2.14
C ALA A 50 -14.62 -0.14 3.33
N GLY A 51 -15.30 -0.91 4.14
CA GLY A 51 -14.74 -1.52 5.35
C GLY A 51 -14.50 -0.55 6.51
N ARG A 52 -14.70 0.75 6.31
CA ARG A 52 -14.53 1.77 7.34
C ARG A 52 -15.84 2.33 7.84
N ASN A 53 -16.84 2.33 6.98
CA ASN A 53 -18.19 2.79 7.32
C ASN A 53 -19.22 1.93 6.61
N THR A 54 -19.56 0.81 7.19
CA THR A 54 -20.45 -0.17 6.56
C THR A 54 -21.93 0.07 6.77
N ARG A 55 -22.32 0.94 7.68
CA ARG A 55 -23.73 1.05 8.09
C ARG A 55 -24.23 2.44 8.40
N SER A 56 -23.35 3.42 8.47
CA SER A 56 -23.78 4.78 8.80
C SER A 56 -23.78 5.67 7.58
N SER A 57 -24.65 6.63 7.58
CA SER A 57 -24.74 7.68 6.57
C SER A 57 -23.60 8.72 6.65
N GLY A 58 -22.63 8.53 7.54
CA GLY A 58 -21.57 9.48 7.78
C GLY A 58 -20.16 8.85 7.72
N PRO A 59 -19.12 9.66 7.57
CA PRO A 59 -17.74 9.21 7.62
C PRO A 59 -17.38 8.74 9.02
N VAL A 60 -16.50 7.75 9.11
CA VAL A 60 -15.95 7.27 10.37
C VAL A 60 -14.52 7.81 10.51
N LEU A 61 -14.23 8.41 11.66
CA LEU A 61 -12.88 8.69 12.09
C LEU A 61 -12.22 7.37 12.51
N TYR A 62 -11.06 7.08 11.94
CA TYR A 62 -10.27 5.91 12.31
C TYR A 62 -8.85 6.31 12.67
N VAL A 63 -8.22 5.47 13.50
CA VAL A 63 -6.83 5.65 13.87
C VAL A 63 -5.96 5.14 12.72
N ASP A 64 -5.37 6.06 11.99
CA ASP A 64 -4.48 5.77 10.86
C ASP A 64 -3.04 5.55 11.33
N ARG A 65 -2.64 6.22 12.41
CA ARG A 65 -1.32 6.13 13.03
C ARG A 65 -1.46 6.26 14.53
N ALA A 66 -0.81 5.40 15.28
CA ALA A 66 -0.69 5.51 16.74
C ALA A 66 0.49 4.66 17.22
N TYR A 67 1.67 5.24 17.33
CA TYR A 67 2.84 4.54 17.82
C TYR A 67 3.68 5.38 18.77
N LEU A 68 4.47 4.68 19.57
CA LEU A 68 5.44 5.24 20.48
C LEU A 68 6.84 4.91 19.99
N ASP A 69 7.71 5.91 19.96
CA ASP A 69 9.16 5.73 19.85
C ASP A 69 9.78 5.84 21.24
N TYR A 70 10.53 4.82 21.63
CA TYR A 70 11.33 4.81 22.84
C TYR A 70 12.82 4.78 22.49
N TYR A 71 13.52 5.84 22.81
CA TYR A 71 14.97 6.01 22.58
C TYR A 71 15.74 5.31 23.69
N ILE A 72 16.14 4.05 23.44
CA ILE A 72 16.95 3.25 24.37
C ILE A 72 18.31 3.92 24.55
N THR A 73 18.94 4.24 23.42
CA THR A 73 20.14 5.06 23.27
C THR A 73 19.96 6.00 22.07
N PRO A 74 20.89 6.94 21.79
CA PRO A 74 20.83 7.73 20.56
C PRO A 74 20.81 6.89 19.27
N GLU A 75 21.44 5.70 19.29
CA GLU A 75 21.50 4.80 18.15
C GLU A 75 20.32 3.80 18.07
N TRP A 76 19.75 3.41 19.21
CA TRP A 76 18.72 2.37 19.29
C TRP A 76 17.36 2.93 19.66
N ILE A 77 16.38 2.69 18.80
CA ILE A 77 14.99 3.12 18.99
C ILE A 77 14.08 1.90 18.90
N ALA A 78 13.24 1.72 19.91
CA ALA A 78 12.15 0.77 19.89
C ALA A 78 10.85 1.51 19.56
N THR A 79 10.11 1.03 18.55
CA THR A 79 8.81 1.59 18.16
C THR A 79 7.73 0.54 18.30
N VAL A 80 6.58 0.89 18.87
CA VAL A 80 5.45 -0.03 19.03
C VAL A 80 4.13 0.67 18.74
N GLY A 81 3.23 -0.03 18.08
CA GLY A 81 1.88 0.42 17.78
C GLY A 81 1.55 0.42 16.29
N ARG A 82 0.54 1.20 15.89
CA ARG A 82 0.08 1.32 14.52
C ARG A 82 1.06 2.11 13.67
N GLN A 83 1.71 1.41 12.77
CA GLN A 83 2.80 1.95 11.95
C GLN A 83 2.31 2.85 10.82
N PRO A 84 3.12 3.87 10.43
CA PRO A 84 2.83 4.73 9.29
C PRO A 84 3.15 4.00 7.97
N GLY A 85 2.40 2.94 7.65
CA GLY A 85 2.62 2.11 6.46
C GLY A 85 2.15 2.72 5.14
N THR A 86 1.69 3.99 5.12
CA THR A 86 1.17 4.67 3.94
C THR A 86 2.01 5.87 3.55
N ASP A 87 1.94 6.27 2.26
CA ASP A 87 2.62 7.44 1.71
C ASP A 87 4.15 7.41 1.93
N GLY A 88 4.74 6.23 1.79
CA GLY A 88 6.17 6.01 1.84
C GLY A 88 6.90 6.49 0.59
N PRO A 89 8.22 6.25 0.52
CA PRO A 89 9.05 6.56 -0.64
C PRO A 89 8.45 6.04 -1.94
N GLY A 90 8.57 6.83 -3.02
CA GLY A 90 7.91 6.58 -4.32
C GLY A 90 6.48 7.11 -4.43
N SER A 91 5.98 7.86 -3.43
CA SER A 91 4.74 8.64 -3.54
C SER A 91 4.95 10.13 -3.34
N ASN A 92 6.07 10.53 -2.79
CA ASN A 92 6.35 11.89 -2.33
C ASN A 92 6.24 12.94 -3.43
N LEU A 93 6.79 12.65 -4.62
CA LEU A 93 6.84 13.60 -5.73
C LEU A 93 5.44 13.98 -6.18
N ARG A 94 4.60 12.96 -6.41
CA ARG A 94 3.22 13.14 -6.82
C ARG A 94 2.35 13.77 -5.73
N ASN A 95 2.57 13.40 -4.48
CA ASN A 95 1.81 13.91 -3.35
C ASN A 95 2.27 15.31 -2.90
N ASN A 96 3.33 15.85 -3.51
CA ASN A 96 3.93 17.14 -3.15
C ASN A 96 4.16 17.29 -1.65
N ALA A 97 4.67 16.24 -1.04
CA ALA A 97 4.82 16.12 0.40
C ALA A 97 6.12 15.38 0.75
N LEU A 98 6.55 15.53 1.99
CA LEU A 98 7.54 14.64 2.57
C LEU A 98 6.93 13.24 2.73
N ARG A 99 7.79 12.23 2.70
CA ARG A 99 7.37 10.85 2.97
C ARG A 99 6.78 10.74 4.39
N GLN A 100 5.65 10.06 4.49
CA GLN A 100 4.96 9.82 5.75
C GLN A 100 5.36 8.50 6.40
N SER A 101 6.01 7.61 5.65
CA SER A 101 6.45 6.29 6.06
C SER A 101 7.88 6.04 5.57
N THR A 102 8.60 5.16 6.25
CA THR A 102 9.92 4.66 5.82
C THR A 102 9.82 3.43 4.92
N TYR A 103 8.61 2.85 4.80
CA TYR A 103 8.35 1.69 3.96
C TYR A 103 8.13 2.13 2.52
N PRO A 104 8.86 1.60 1.52
CA PRO A 104 8.64 1.94 0.13
C PRO A 104 7.22 1.59 -0.32
N ALA A 105 6.54 2.56 -0.90
CA ALA A 105 5.12 2.45 -1.27
C ALA A 105 4.86 1.36 -2.32
N LEU A 106 5.87 0.92 -3.06
CA LEU A 106 5.76 -0.18 -4.01
C LEU A 106 5.45 -1.50 -3.31
N ALA A 107 6.11 -1.79 -2.18
CA ALA A 107 5.93 -3.05 -1.46
C ALA A 107 4.75 -2.99 -0.48
N ILE A 108 4.70 -1.92 0.33
CA ILE A 108 3.71 -1.78 1.39
C ILE A 108 3.12 -0.37 1.37
N ASN A 109 1.81 -0.28 1.21
CA ASN A 109 1.02 0.94 1.37
C ASN A 109 -0.30 0.58 2.05
N ALA A 110 -0.20 0.06 3.27
CA ALA A 110 -1.31 -0.43 4.08
C ALA A 110 -1.06 -0.12 5.56
N LEU A 111 -2.13 -0.14 6.35
CA LEU A 111 -2.04 0.02 7.80
C LEU A 111 -1.66 -1.31 8.44
N GLY A 112 -0.83 -1.27 9.48
CA GLY A 112 -0.43 -2.44 10.25
C GLY A 112 0.02 -2.09 11.65
N ASP A 113 -0.12 -3.02 12.57
CA ASP A 113 0.34 -2.90 13.94
C ASP A 113 1.60 -3.76 14.12
N ALA A 114 2.68 -3.16 14.63
CA ALA A 114 3.97 -3.82 14.73
C ALA A 114 4.83 -3.27 15.88
N ALA A 115 5.79 -4.10 16.29
CA ALA A 115 6.95 -3.68 17.05
C ALA A 115 8.15 -3.59 16.11
N VAL A 116 8.89 -2.50 16.19
CA VAL A 116 10.05 -2.22 15.33
C VAL A 116 11.25 -1.90 16.20
N ILE A 117 12.40 -2.45 15.88
CA ILE A 117 13.69 -2.00 16.41
C ILE A 117 14.45 -1.31 15.28
N THR A 118 14.95 -0.12 15.53
CA THR A 118 15.76 0.68 14.61
C THR A 118 17.14 0.89 15.20
N TYR A 119 18.17 0.58 14.42
CA TYR A 119 19.56 0.86 14.73
C TYR A 119 20.12 1.92 13.77
N LYS A 120 20.68 2.97 14.30
CA LYS A 120 21.32 4.09 13.59
C LYS A 120 22.78 4.19 14.03
N PRO A 121 23.73 3.52 13.35
CA PRO A 121 25.12 3.51 13.77
C PRO A 121 25.72 4.93 13.74
N GLU A 122 26.32 5.36 14.83
CA GLU A 122 26.98 6.67 14.93
C GLU A 122 28.08 6.84 13.88
N SER A 123 28.83 5.76 13.59
CA SER A 123 29.87 5.74 12.57
C SER A 123 29.41 6.00 11.13
N LEU A 124 28.10 5.89 10.86
CA LEU A 124 27.48 6.10 9.56
C LEU A 124 26.44 7.23 9.60
N GLN A 125 26.51 8.10 10.58
CA GLN A 125 25.55 9.20 10.78
C GLN A 125 25.55 10.17 9.60
N ASP A 126 26.69 10.44 9.00
CA ASP A 126 26.83 11.31 7.82
C ASP A 126 26.07 10.75 6.60
N HIS A 127 25.87 9.44 6.55
CA HIS A 127 25.11 8.75 5.51
C HIS A 127 23.65 8.46 5.91
N LYS A 128 23.23 8.94 7.08
CA LYS A 128 21.87 8.75 7.64
C LYS A 128 21.42 7.30 7.60
N VAL A 129 22.32 6.36 7.83
CA VAL A 129 22.02 4.93 7.78
C VAL A 129 21.06 4.56 8.91
N ALA A 130 20.04 3.79 8.56
CA ALA A 130 19.16 3.15 9.54
C ALA A 130 18.84 1.71 9.13
N ILE A 131 19.00 0.80 10.07
CA ILE A 131 18.68 -0.62 9.94
C ILE A 131 17.45 -0.89 10.78
N ARG A 132 16.44 -1.54 10.22
CA ARG A 132 15.18 -1.85 10.92
C ARG A 132 14.85 -3.32 10.85
N ALA A 133 14.37 -3.85 11.95
CA ALA A 133 13.68 -5.14 12.01
C ALA A 133 12.34 -4.92 12.68
N ALA A 134 11.28 -5.53 12.13
CA ALA A 134 9.94 -5.42 12.67
C ALA A 134 9.24 -6.76 12.71
N TYR A 135 8.36 -6.90 13.71
CA TYR A 135 7.41 -7.98 13.84
C TYR A 135 6.02 -7.40 14.03
N GLY A 136 5.06 -7.93 13.28
CA GLY A 136 3.65 -7.54 13.38
C GLY A 136 2.72 -8.73 13.16
N LYS A 137 1.46 -8.54 13.50
CA LYS A 137 0.40 -9.50 13.18
C LYS A 137 -0.52 -8.90 12.12
N THR A 138 -0.80 -9.65 11.07
CA THR A 138 -1.73 -9.25 10.01
C THR A 138 -3.12 -9.81 10.24
N TYR A 139 -3.24 -10.90 10.98
CA TYR A 139 -4.50 -11.48 11.43
C TYR A 139 -4.31 -12.35 12.68
N GLN A 140 -5.30 -12.35 13.59
CA GLN A 140 -5.35 -13.16 14.80
C GLN A 140 -6.62 -13.99 14.78
N TRP A 141 -6.50 -15.30 14.67
CA TRP A 141 -7.63 -16.23 14.57
C TRP A 141 -8.45 -16.34 15.87
N ASP A 142 -7.77 -16.29 17.01
CA ASP A 142 -8.39 -16.45 18.32
C ASP A 142 -9.18 -15.23 18.77
N GLU A 143 -8.84 -14.04 18.24
CA GLU A 143 -9.42 -12.75 18.67
C GLU A 143 -10.65 -12.34 17.84
N GLU A 144 -10.80 -12.85 16.63
CA GLU A 144 -11.88 -12.45 15.72
C GLU A 144 -13.26 -12.99 16.13
N GLY A 145 -13.33 -13.67 17.24
CA GLY A 145 -14.54 -14.20 17.81
C GLY A 145 -15.04 -15.44 17.07
N LYS A 146 -15.51 -16.37 17.83
CA LYS A 146 -15.97 -17.71 17.43
C LYS A 146 -16.98 -17.75 16.28
N VAL A 147 -17.50 -16.61 15.84
CA VAL A 147 -18.48 -16.51 14.76
C VAL A 147 -17.83 -16.66 13.38
N ARG A 148 -16.55 -16.26 13.22
CA ARG A 148 -15.84 -16.41 11.94
C ARG A 148 -15.06 -17.73 11.87
N ASP A 149 -14.59 -18.26 12.99
CA ASP A 149 -13.83 -19.50 13.01
C ASP A 149 -14.63 -20.73 12.56
N TRP A 150 -15.96 -20.71 12.73
CA TRP A 150 -16.80 -21.82 12.24
C TRP A 150 -17.09 -21.74 10.74
N MET A 151 -16.84 -20.57 10.11
CA MET A 151 -17.03 -20.38 8.68
C MET A 151 -15.78 -20.71 7.86
N SER A 152 -14.61 -20.63 8.48
CA SER A 152 -13.37 -21.13 7.91
C SER A 152 -12.94 -22.36 8.73
N ASP A 153 -12.84 -23.51 8.11
CA ASP A 153 -12.30 -24.71 8.76
C ASP A 153 -10.80 -24.59 9.12
N GLN A 154 -10.22 -23.42 8.87
CA GLN A 154 -8.81 -23.14 9.10
C GLN A 154 -8.61 -22.50 10.47
N LYS A 155 -8.48 -23.35 11.49
CA LYS A 155 -8.05 -22.97 12.85
C LYS A 155 -6.54 -22.94 12.94
N ASP A 156 -5.90 -22.13 12.14
CA ASP A 156 -4.46 -22.19 12.00
C ASP A 156 -3.74 -21.11 12.79
N ALA A 157 -2.43 -21.12 12.69
CA ALA A 157 -1.56 -20.15 13.31
C ALA A 157 -1.90 -18.72 12.87
N ASP A 158 -1.74 -17.76 13.77
CA ASP A 158 -1.89 -16.35 13.45
C ASP A 158 -1.02 -15.92 12.27
N ALA A 159 -1.56 -15.07 11.44
CA ALA A 159 -0.83 -14.48 10.32
C ALA A 159 0.20 -13.47 10.83
N ASN A 160 1.48 -13.76 10.69
CA ASN A 160 2.57 -12.96 11.19
C ASN A 160 3.30 -12.23 10.06
N LEU A 161 3.79 -11.03 10.36
CA LEU A 161 4.64 -10.23 9.48
C LEU A 161 6.02 -10.07 10.09
N TYR A 162 7.04 -10.46 9.34
CA TYR A 162 8.45 -10.17 9.61
C TYR A 162 8.95 -9.19 8.57
N TYR A 163 9.62 -8.14 9.01
CA TYR A 163 10.11 -7.10 8.12
C TYR A 163 11.55 -6.73 8.49
N ALA A 164 12.37 -6.53 7.47
CA ALA A 164 13.71 -5.99 7.62
C ALA A 164 13.97 -4.93 6.54
N ALA A 165 14.68 -3.87 6.90
CA ALA A 165 15.10 -2.83 5.97
C ALA A 165 16.43 -2.21 6.35
N VAL A 166 17.14 -1.77 5.32
CA VAL A 166 18.30 -0.89 5.42
C VAL A 166 18.05 0.33 4.55
N GLU A 167 18.23 1.52 5.10
CA GLU A 167 18.17 2.77 4.34
C GLU A 167 19.41 3.62 4.60
N GLY A 168 19.72 4.51 3.67
CA GLY A 168 20.82 5.46 3.82
C GLY A 168 20.97 6.38 2.61
N GLU A 169 21.87 7.33 2.72
CA GLU A 169 22.27 8.23 1.63
C GLU A 169 23.59 7.76 1.02
N LEU A 170 23.66 7.75 -0.32
CA LEU A 170 24.89 7.44 -1.03
C LEU A 170 25.72 8.73 -1.22
N PRO A 171 27.02 8.71 -0.92
CA PRO A 171 27.90 9.88 -1.11
C PRO A 171 28.28 10.04 -2.58
N ILE A 172 27.32 10.45 -3.42
CA ILE A 172 27.56 10.65 -4.85
C ILE A 172 27.63 12.15 -5.11
N GLU A 173 28.83 12.61 -5.47
CA GLU A 173 29.08 14.01 -5.76
C GLU A 173 28.18 14.52 -6.90
N GLY A 174 27.58 15.69 -6.69
CA GLY A 174 26.68 16.33 -7.67
C GLY A 174 25.28 15.75 -7.73
N MET A 175 24.96 14.71 -6.98
CA MET A 175 23.62 14.08 -7.04
C MET A 175 22.56 14.72 -6.13
N GLY A 176 22.87 15.78 -5.37
CA GLY A 176 21.89 16.34 -4.43
C GLY A 176 21.48 15.37 -3.32
N ASP A 177 20.33 15.60 -2.70
CA ASP A 177 19.81 14.71 -1.65
C ASP A 177 19.29 13.42 -2.25
N ASN A 178 19.81 12.28 -1.77
CA ASN A 178 19.38 10.98 -2.25
C ASN A 178 19.02 10.05 -1.08
N LEU A 179 18.32 8.98 -1.40
CA LEU A 179 17.94 7.93 -0.45
C LEU A 179 17.94 6.61 -1.17
N ILE A 180 18.60 5.61 -0.60
CA ILE A 180 18.47 4.22 -1.02
C ILE A 180 17.83 3.42 0.10
N ILE A 181 16.90 2.54 -0.25
CA ILE A 181 16.27 1.61 0.68
C ILE A 181 16.28 0.22 0.06
N PHE A 182 16.71 -0.75 0.84
CA PHE A 182 16.45 -2.16 0.57
C PHE A 182 15.57 -2.70 1.68
N ASN A 183 14.49 -3.41 1.32
CA ASN A 183 13.61 -4.03 2.29
C ASN A 183 13.07 -5.38 1.85
N VAL A 184 12.74 -6.20 2.85
CA VAL A 184 12.07 -7.48 2.70
C VAL A 184 10.96 -7.58 3.75
N ALA A 185 9.79 -8.06 3.33
CA ALA A 185 8.66 -8.42 4.17
C ALA A 185 8.29 -9.87 3.91
N HIS A 186 8.17 -10.68 4.95
CA HIS A 186 7.73 -12.07 4.87
C HIS A 186 6.53 -12.26 5.79
N MET A 187 5.43 -12.74 5.24
CA MET A 187 4.21 -13.04 5.97
C MET A 187 3.98 -14.54 5.98
N THR A 188 3.87 -15.12 7.18
CA THR A 188 3.44 -16.49 7.34
C THR A 188 1.93 -16.54 7.55
N ASP A 189 1.31 -17.58 7.06
CA ASP A 189 -0.13 -17.83 7.21
C ASP A 189 -0.98 -16.62 6.76
N PHE A 190 -0.60 -16.04 5.61
CA PHE A 190 -1.22 -14.82 5.09
C PHE A 190 -2.72 -14.99 4.93
N ALA A 191 -3.48 -14.26 5.72
CA ALA A 191 -4.93 -14.33 5.81
C ALA A 191 -5.59 -13.21 4.99
N LEU A 192 -6.60 -13.57 4.19
CA LEU A 192 -7.35 -12.62 3.38
C LEU A 192 -8.85 -12.91 3.47
N PRO A 193 -9.72 -11.90 3.65
CA PRO A 193 -11.15 -12.07 3.52
C PRO A 193 -11.51 -12.33 2.04
N LEU A 194 -12.21 -13.43 1.80
CA LEU A 194 -12.71 -13.81 0.50
C LEU A 194 -14.24 -13.82 0.52
N PRO A 195 -14.91 -13.29 -0.52
CA PRO A 195 -16.35 -13.41 -0.65
C PRO A 195 -16.75 -14.86 -0.95
N GLY A 196 -17.94 -15.23 -0.54
CA GLY A 196 -18.52 -16.53 -0.89
C GLY A 196 -18.67 -16.70 -2.40
N ILE A 197 -18.36 -17.89 -2.90
CA ILE A 197 -18.46 -18.25 -4.32
C ILE A 197 -19.58 -19.26 -4.52
N ASN A 198 -20.58 -18.90 -5.32
CA ASN A 198 -21.65 -19.79 -5.74
C ASN A 198 -21.49 -20.09 -7.23
N LEU A 199 -21.45 -21.36 -7.59
CA LEU A 199 -21.37 -21.80 -8.98
C LEU A 199 -22.65 -22.55 -9.38
N PRO A 200 -23.16 -22.34 -10.61
CA PRO A 200 -24.24 -23.17 -11.15
C PRO A 200 -23.70 -24.57 -11.45
N ILE A 201 -24.32 -25.59 -10.86
CA ILE A 201 -23.93 -26.99 -11.04
C ILE A 201 -25.10 -27.79 -11.62
N GLY A 202 -24.80 -28.64 -12.59
CA GLY A 202 -25.72 -29.54 -13.24
C GLY A 202 -26.68 -28.87 -14.25
N PRO A 203 -27.52 -29.67 -14.92
CA PRO A 203 -28.43 -29.20 -15.98
C PRO A 203 -29.51 -28.24 -15.48
N SER A 204 -29.81 -28.26 -14.19
CA SER A 204 -30.79 -27.35 -13.55
C SER A 204 -30.25 -25.94 -13.31
N GLY A 205 -28.92 -25.73 -13.41
CA GLY A 205 -28.28 -24.46 -13.08
C GLY A 205 -28.41 -24.07 -11.60
N ALA A 206 -28.66 -25.02 -10.70
CA ALA A 206 -28.78 -24.77 -9.27
C ALA A 206 -27.44 -24.20 -8.76
N LEU A 207 -27.51 -23.09 -8.01
CA LEU A 207 -26.35 -22.48 -7.39
C LEU A 207 -25.92 -23.31 -6.18
N VAL A 208 -24.69 -23.78 -6.21
CA VAL A 208 -24.05 -24.49 -5.07
C VAL A 208 -22.94 -23.60 -4.52
N ASN A 209 -22.95 -23.41 -3.19
CA ASN A 209 -21.89 -22.71 -2.50
C ASN A 209 -20.63 -23.57 -2.52
N VAL A 210 -19.58 -23.08 -3.18
CA VAL A 210 -18.30 -23.79 -3.35
C VAL A 210 -17.18 -23.16 -2.50
N LEU A 211 -17.40 -21.96 -2.01
CA LEU A 211 -16.59 -21.27 -1.00
C LEU A 211 -17.52 -20.38 -0.18
N GLN A 212 -17.46 -20.48 1.13
CA GLN A 212 -18.21 -19.61 2.03
C GLN A 212 -17.57 -18.21 2.10
N ASP A 213 -18.34 -17.21 2.54
CA ASP A 213 -17.79 -15.91 2.88
C ASP A 213 -17.00 -16.01 4.18
N GLY A 214 -15.73 -15.60 4.20
CA GLY A 214 -14.89 -15.72 5.39
C GLY A 214 -13.45 -15.26 5.17
N VAL A 215 -12.64 -15.42 6.20
CA VAL A 215 -11.19 -15.20 6.15
C VAL A 215 -10.50 -16.54 5.92
N TYR A 216 -9.53 -16.57 5.04
CA TYR A 216 -8.83 -17.78 4.65
C TYR A 216 -7.32 -17.59 4.73
N ASN A 217 -6.64 -18.60 5.28
CA ASN A 217 -5.19 -18.70 5.19
C ASN A 217 -4.82 -19.14 3.77
N LEU A 218 -4.06 -18.32 3.06
CA LEU A 218 -3.67 -18.58 1.68
C LEU A 218 -2.30 -19.26 1.55
N GLY A 219 -1.46 -19.15 2.58
CA GLY A 219 -0.07 -19.59 2.58
C GLY A 219 0.88 -18.47 3.00
N ASN A 220 2.14 -18.51 2.57
CA ASN A 220 3.14 -17.50 2.91
C ASN A 220 3.38 -16.54 1.77
N LEU A 221 3.62 -15.27 2.09
CA LEU A 221 3.89 -14.21 1.11
C LEU A 221 5.21 -13.52 1.42
N THR A 222 6.06 -13.40 0.41
CA THR A 222 7.30 -12.62 0.48
C THR A 222 7.22 -11.45 -0.47
N LEU A 223 7.58 -10.27 0.03
CA LEU A 223 7.73 -9.04 -0.76
C LEU A 223 9.13 -8.49 -0.53
N ALA A 224 9.83 -8.09 -1.58
CA ALA A 224 11.09 -7.39 -1.47
C ALA A 224 11.12 -6.18 -2.39
N ASN A 225 11.87 -5.15 -2.01
CA ASN A 225 11.95 -3.93 -2.79
C ASN A 225 13.33 -3.30 -2.66
N ILE A 226 13.80 -2.72 -3.76
CA ILE A 226 14.91 -1.77 -3.79
C ILE A 226 14.33 -0.45 -4.27
N HIS A 227 14.52 0.61 -3.51
CA HIS A 227 14.07 1.95 -3.83
C HIS A 227 15.23 2.92 -3.80
N PHE A 228 15.33 3.76 -4.81
CA PHE A 228 16.23 4.88 -4.87
C PHE A 228 15.45 6.14 -5.22
N GLU A 229 15.68 7.22 -4.50
CA GLU A 229 15.14 8.54 -4.84
C GLU A 229 16.22 9.61 -4.76
N ASN A 230 16.08 10.64 -5.58
CA ASN A 230 17.01 11.76 -5.63
C ASN A 230 16.25 13.07 -5.81
N TYR A 231 16.66 14.08 -5.06
CA TYR A 231 16.14 15.43 -5.14
C TYR A 231 17.24 16.37 -5.62
N ASN A 232 16.85 17.32 -6.49
CA ASN A 232 17.78 18.29 -7.09
C ASN A 232 18.95 17.61 -7.83
N ALA A 233 18.66 16.59 -8.62
CA ALA A 233 19.63 15.85 -9.38
C ALA A 233 20.56 16.76 -10.16
N PHE A 234 21.88 16.59 -9.97
CA PHE A 234 22.93 17.38 -10.64
C PHE A 234 22.79 18.90 -10.45
N GLY A 235 22.25 19.35 -9.30
CA GLY A 235 22.01 20.77 -9.03
C GLY A 235 20.88 21.40 -9.87
N THR A 236 20.06 20.57 -10.51
CA THR A 236 18.86 20.98 -11.23
C THR A 236 17.62 20.87 -10.35
N ASN A 237 16.50 21.38 -10.85
CA ASN A 237 15.19 21.20 -10.19
C ASN A 237 14.53 19.86 -10.54
N PHE A 238 15.28 18.88 -11.03
CA PHE A 238 14.77 17.55 -11.36
C PHE A 238 14.87 16.62 -10.17
N ASN A 239 13.75 15.99 -9.86
CA ASN A 239 13.61 15.01 -8.77
C ASN A 239 13.10 13.71 -9.38
N TYR A 240 13.64 12.56 -8.95
CA TYR A 240 13.21 11.28 -9.50
C TYR A 240 13.33 10.16 -8.48
N PHE A 241 12.66 9.06 -8.76
CA PHE A 241 12.83 7.79 -8.03
C PHE A 241 12.77 6.60 -8.98
N VAL A 242 13.35 5.50 -8.51
CA VAL A 242 13.28 4.17 -9.11
C VAL A 242 13.00 3.16 -8.01
N SER A 243 11.96 2.35 -8.19
CA SER A 243 11.64 1.23 -7.30
C SER A 243 11.56 -0.06 -8.09
N LEU A 244 12.24 -1.10 -7.61
CA LEU A 244 12.17 -2.45 -8.14
C LEU A 244 11.52 -3.34 -7.11
N GLY A 245 10.51 -4.11 -7.50
CA GLY A 245 9.73 -4.97 -6.61
C GLY A 245 9.81 -6.43 -7.00
N TYR A 246 9.80 -7.28 -5.98
CA TYR A 246 9.66 -8.73 -6.07
C TYR A 246 8.55 -9.20 -5.16
N SER A 247 7.76 -10.17 -5.61
CA SER A 247 6.73 -10.84 -4.82
C SER A 247 6.72 -12.34 -5.11
N ASN A 248 6.52 -13.17 -4.08
CA ASN A 248 6.42 -14.62 -4.22
C ASN A 248 5.48 -15.18 -3.14
N GLY A 249 4.59 -16.10 -3.55
CA GLY A 249 3.78 -16.92 -2.65
C GLY A 249 4.38 -18.30 -2.49
N THR A 250 4.29 -18.88 -1.30
CA THR A 250 4.72 -20.27 -0.99
C THR A 250 3.75 -20.93 -0.02
N ASN A 251 3.81 -22.26 0.08
CA ASN A 251 2.95 -23.06 0.97
C ASN A 251 1.46 -22.79 0.77
N ALA A 252 1.04 -22.81 -0.50
CA ALA A 252 -0.36 -22.58 -0.87
C ALA A 252 -1.31 -23.56 -0.21
N HIS A 253 -2.37 -23.06 0.42
CA HIS A 253 -3.39 -23.89 1.06
C HIS A 253 -4.50 -24.27 0.08
N THR A 254 -5.10 -25.43 0.30
CA THR A 254 -6.27 -25.89 -0.48
C THR A 254 -7.54 -25.29 0.11
N LEU A 255 -8.13 -24.33 -0.59
CA LEU A 255 -9.32 -23.60 -0.14
C LEU A 255 -10.64 -24.23 -0.61
N SER A 256 -10.59 -25.09 -1.64
CA SER A 256 -11.77 -25.75 -2.19
C SER A 256 -11.44 -27.16 -2.67
N ALA A 257 -12.33 -28.10 -2.40
CA ALA A 257 -12.24 -29.47 -2.90
C ALA A 257 -12.56 -29.56 -4.40
N ILE A 258 -13.10 -28.50 -5.01
CA ILE A 258 -13.43 -28.47 -6.44
C ILE A 258 -12.22 -27.95 -7.22
N PRO A 259 -11.54 -28.75 -8.06
CA PRO A 259 -10.29 -28.37 -8.71
C PRO A 259 -10.38 -27.07 -9.53
N ALA A 260 -11.50 -26.84 -10.22
CA ALA A 260 -11.71 -25.63 -11.00
C ALA A 260 -11.79 -24.37 -10.16
N VAL A 261 -12.35 -24.46 -8.95
CA VAL A 261 -12.41 -23.36 -7.96
C VAL A 261 -11.07 -23.20 -7.30
N GLN A 262 -10.44 -24.29 -6.86
CA GLN A 262 -9.12 -24.27 -6.25
C GLN A 262 -8.10 -23.59 -7.16
N SER A 263 -8.06 -23.91 -8.44
CA SER A 263 -7.13 -23.28 -9.41
C SER A 263 -7.33 -21.77 -9.57
N GLN A 264 -8.50 -21.23 -9.19
CA GLN A 264 -8.78 -19.80 -9.19
C GLN A 264 -8.40 -19.10 -7.87
N LEU A 265 -8.37 -19.87 -6.79
CA LEU A 265 -8.11 -19.38 -5.43
C LEU A 265 -6.70 -19.74 -4.93
N GLU A 266 -6.05 -20.71 -5.60
CA GLU A 266 -4.72 -21.14 -5.23
C GLU A 266 -3.74 -19.97 -5.22
N PHE A 267 -2.97 -19.88 -4.13
CA PHE A 267 -1.94 -18.89 -3.97
C PHE A 267 -0.91 -19.00 -5.11
N ASN A 268 -0.49 -17.88 -5.65
CA ASN A 268 0.46 -17.89 -6.74
C ASN A 268 1.88 -18.20 -6.24
N GLU A 269 2.28 -19.45 -6.24
CA GLU A 269 3.66 -19.89 -5.99
C GLU A 269 4.56 -19.57 -7.18
N LYS A 270 4.50 -18.34 -7.65
CA LYS A 270 5.23 -17.81 -8.81
C LYS A 270 5.82 -16.46 -8.50
N ASP A 271 6.97 -16.23 -9.09
CA ASP A 271 7.66 -14.95 -8.96
C ASP A 271 6.93 -13.83 -9.68
N GLY A 272 6.70 -12.75 -8.97
CA GLY A 272 6.20 -11.49 -9.49
C GLY A 272 7.26 -10.41 -9.42
N TYR A 273 7.33 -9.57 -10.45
CA TYR A 273 8.29 -8.47 -10.55
C TYR A 273 7.56 -7.19 -10.91
N ALA A 274 8.10 -6.07 -10.41
CA ALA A 274 7.59 -4.75 -10.78
C ALA A 274 8.71 -3.72 -10.90
N VAL A 275 8.46 -2.74 -11.75
CA VAL A 275 9.29 -1.55 -11.89
C VAL A 275 8.37 -0.34 -11.75
N HIS A 276 8.73 0.60 -10.88
CA HIS A 276 8.03 1.88 -10.73
C HIS A 276 9.06 2.98 -10.78
N VAL A 277 8.97 3.85 -11.75
CA VAL A 277 9.84 5.01 -11.91
C VAL A 277 9.01 6.27 -11.97
N GLY A 278 9.52 7.34 -11.40
CA GLY A 278 8.86 8.64 -11.46
C GLY A 278 9.87 9.76 -11.52
N GLY A 279 9.47 10.83 -12.18
CA GLY A 279 10.25 12.06 -12.25
C GLY A 279 9.35 13.29 -12.17
N ARG A 280 9.87 14.35 -11.54
CA ARG A 280 9.22 15.64 -11.44
C ARG A 280 10.24 16.75 -11.65
N TYR A 281 9.90 17.68 -12.53
CA TYR A 281 10.66 18.89 -12.71
C TYR A 281 9.93 20.08 -12.09
N ASP A 282 10.59 20.79 -11.18
CA ASP A 282 10.06 21.96 -10.51
C ASP A 282 10.47 23.21 -11.29
N PHE A 283 9.63 23.61 -12.30
CA PHE A 283 9.92 24.75 -13.19
C PHE A 283 10.06 26.06 -12.43
N THR A 284 9.20 26.24 -11.45
CA THR A 284 9.20 27.38 -10.52
C THR A 284 8.83 26.90 -9.13
N LYS A 285 8.87 27.79 -8.13
CA LYS A 285 8.34 27.50 -6.78
C LYS A 285 6.85 27.15 -6.81
N THR A 286 6.12 27.58 -7.84
CA THR A 286 4.67 27.41 -7.96
C THR A 286 4.26 26.31 -8.94
N LEU A 287 5.03 26.09 -10.02
CA LEU A 287 4.67 25.14 -11.08
C LEU A 287 5.62 23.96 -11.11
N LYS A 288 5.08 22.76 -10.97
CA LYS A 288 5.80 21.48 -11.04
C LYS A 288 5.09 20.54 -11.99
N VAL A 289 5.84 19.79 -12.77
CA VAL A 289 5.30 18.80 -13.72
C VAL A 289 5.99 17.48 -13.50
N GLY A 290 5.23 16.40 -13.44
CA GLY A 290 5.77 15.08 -13.19
C GLY A 290 5.11 13.98 -14.01
N TYR A 291 5.81 12.87 -14.06
CA TYR A 291 5.38 11.66 -14.75
C TYR A 291 5.86 10.44 -13.97
N GLU A 292 4.99 9.45 -13.86
CA GLU A 292 5.32 8.14 -13.30
C GLU A 292 4.98 7.04 -14.31
N PHE A 293 5.84 6.05 -14.39
CA PHE A 293 5.65 4.82 -15.15
C PHE A 293 5.71 3.63 -14.21
N PHE A 294 4.77 2.73 -14.36
CA PHE A 294 4.73 1.47 -13.65
C PHE A 294 4.61 0.29 -14.62
N TRP A 295 5.35 -0.78 -14.34
CA TRP A 295 5.18 -2.07 -14.98
C TRP A 295 5.15 -3.17 -13.92
N GLY A 296 4.16 -4.07 -14.03
CA GLY A 296 4.05 -5.27 -13.20
C GLY A 296 3.93 -6.52 -14.06
N SER A 297 4.67 -7.57 -13.69
CA SER A 297 4.64 -8.86 -14.35
C SER A 297 3.33 -9.61 -14.10
N ARG A 298 3.18 -10.78 -14.73
CA ARG A 298 1.97 -11.61 -14.66
C ARG A 298 1.52 -11.96 -13.25
N TYR A 299 2.44 -12.22 -12.34
CA TYR A 299 2.15 -12.67 -10.98
C TYR A 299 2.49 -11.62 -9.91
N TRP A 300 2.74 -10.40 -10.35
CA TRP A 300 3.03 -9.31 -9.41
C TRP A 300 1.91 -9.10 -8.41
N TYR A 301 2.30 -8.98 -7.15
CA TYR A 301 1.44 -8.61 -6.05
C TYR A 301 2.14 -7.63 -5.10
N THR A 302 1.40 -6.75 -4.48
CA THR A 302 1.87 -5.80 -3.47
C THR A 302 0.79 -5.57 -2.41
N MET A 303 1.19 -5.32 -1.18
CA MET A 303 0.30 -4.90 -0.11
C MET A 303 0.01 -3.39 -0.20
N SER A 304 -0.58 -2.97 -1.31
CA SER A 304 -0.98 -1.59 -1.52
C SER A 304 -2.49 -1.47 -1.62
N ARG A 305 -3.05 -0.40 -1.04
CA ARG A 305 -4.48 -0.09 -1.12
C ARG A 305 -4.69 1.17 -1.95
N PRO A 306 -5.85 1.32 -2.61
CA PRO A 306 -6.27 2.58 -3.19
C PRO A 306 -6.27 3.69 -2.13
N SER A 307 -5.87 4.87 -2.53
CA SER A 307 -5.92 6.08 -1.70
C SER A 307 -6.51 7.24 -2.52
N ILE A 308 -6.84 8.32 -1.85
CA ILE A 308 -7.30 9.53 -2.55
C ILE A 308 -6.22 10.07 -3.52
N ASN A 309 -4.96 9.85 -3.19
CA ASN A 309 -3.83 10.24 -4.02
C ASN A 309 -3.59 9.31 -5.21
N ASP A 310 -4.06 8.07 -5.12
CA ASP A 310 -3.92 7.02 -6.13
C ASP A 310 -5.17 6.13 -6.15
N PRO A 311 -6.31 6.66 -6.63
CA PRO A 311 -7.59 5.94 -6.55
C PRO A 311 -7.63 4.68 -7.41
N LEU A 312 -6.82 4.61 -8.47
CA LEU A 312 -6.68 3.41 -9.29
C LEU A 312 -5.63 2.44 -8.78
N ASN A 313 -4.81 2.84 -7.80
CA ASN A 313 -3.71 2.03 -7.26
C ASN A 313 -2.80 1.45 -8.35
N ILE A 314 -2.02 2.31 -8.98
CA ILE A 314 -1.15 1.95 -10.12
C ILE A 314 -0.19 0.80 -9.79
N ARG A 315 0.21 0.67 -8.51
CA ARG A 315 1.17 -0.33 -8.04
C ARG A 315 0.65 -1.76 -8.05
N MET A 316 -0.66 -1.95 -8.13
CA MET A 316 -1.28 -3.28 -8.29
C MET A 316 -1.41 -3.73 -9.74
N THR A 317 -0.95 -2.95 -10.70
CA THR A 317 -1.13 -3.25 -12.14
C THR A 317 -0.32 -4.49 -12.53
N ARG A 318 -0.93 -5.37 -13.29
CA ARG A 318 -0.28 -6.49 -13.99
C ARG A 318 -0.23 -6.18 -15.49
N GLY A 319 0.70 -5.34 -15.87
CA GLY A 319 0.80 -4.69 -17.17
C GLY A 319 1.52 -3.37 -17.01
N THR A 320 1.03 -2.30 -17.62
CA THR A 320 1.62 -0.97 -17.54
C THR A 320 0.65 0.06 -16.98
N ALA A 321 1.20 1.04 -16.26
CA ALA A 321 0.46 2.23 -15.87
C ALA A 321 1.30 3.48 -16.12
N HIS A 322 0.64 4.57 -16.47
CA HIS A 322 1.22 5.88 -16.73
C HIS A 322 0.43 6.91 -15.94
N ASP A 323 1.12 7.80 -15.25
CA ASP A 323 0.51 8.91 -14.50
C ASP A 323 1.22 10.21 -14.83
N PHE A 324 0.52 11.15 -15.45
CA PHE A 324 0.99 12.50 -15.74
C PHE A 324 0.33 13.47 -14.78
N TYR A 325 1.12 14.34 -14.16
CA TYR A 325 0.55 15.31 -13.23
C TYR A 325 1.22 16.68 -13.31
N VAL A 326 0.40 17.68 -13.02
CA VAL A 326 0.82 19.07 -12.85
C VAL A 326 0.40 19.52 -11.46
N ILE A 327 1.33 20.12 -10.73
CA ILE A 327 1.09 20.70 -9.42
C ILE A 327 1.24 22.21 -9.52
N TYR A 328 0.24 22.94 -9.05
CA TYR A 328 0.26 24.37 -8.91
C TYR A 328 0.16 24.76 -7.44
N GLN A 329 1.27 25.25 -6.88
CA GLN A 329 1.37 25.69 -5.50
C GLN A 329 0.74 27.08 -5.38
N LEU A 330 -0.34 27.22 -4.63
CA LEU A 330 -1.03 28.49 -4.39
C LEU A 330 -0.28 29.33 -3.34
N ASP A 331 0.08 28.67 -2.24
CA ASP A 331 0.90 29.23 -1.16
C ASP A 331 1.64 28.11 -0.40
N ARG A 332 2.26 28.40 0.74
CA ARG A 332 3.00 27.39 1.52
C ARG A 332 2.11 26.26 2.09
N TYR A 333 0.82 26.47 2.13
CA TYR A 333 -0.14 25.53 2.73
C TYR A 333 -1.03 24.82 1.72
N GLN A 334 -1.16 25.37 0.50
CA GLN A 334 -2.19 24.96 -0.43
C GLN A 334 -1.63 24.70 -1.83
N PHE A 335 -2.10 23.63 -2.46
CA PHE A 335 -1.80 23.35 -3.86
C PHE A 335 -2.97 22.68 -4.59
N LEU A 336 -2.97 22.81 -5.89
CA LEU A 336 -3.81 22.05 -6.81
C LEU A 336 -2.96 21.03 -7.54
N ARG A 337 -3.50 19.83 -7.77
CA ARG A 337 -2.90 18.82 -8.64
C ARG A 337 -3.93 18.37 -9.66
N LEU A 338 -3.59 18.50 -10.94
CA LEU A 338 -4.29 17.85 -12.03
C LEU A 338 -3.47 16.65 -12.47
N SER A 339 -4.09 15.49 -12.58
CA SER A 339 -3.43 14.26 -13.05
C SER A 339 -4.27 13.50 -14.05
N TYR A 340 -3.58 12.80 -14.96
CA TYR A 340 -4.16 11.83 -15.88
C TYR A 340 -3.44 10.49 -15.68
N THR A 341 -4.18 9.47 -15.29
CA THR A 341 -3.68 8.12 -15.06
C THR A 341 -4.27 7.19 -16.11
N ASN A 342 -3.43 6.43 -16.79
CA ASN A 342 -3.81 5.36 -17.71
C ASN A 342 -3.25 4.02 -17.19
N ILE A 343 -4.10 3.03 -17.04
CA ILE A 343 -3.72 1.66 -16.64
C ILE A 343 -4.10 0.69 -17.76
N GLN A 344 -3.17 -0.16 -18.15
CA GLN A 344 -3.36 -1.25 -19.08
C GLN A 344 -3.00 -2.57 -18.40
N ASN A 345 -3.99 -3.24 -17.84
CA ASN A 345 -3.81 -4.60 -17.32
C ASN A 345 -3.73 -5.59 -18.50
N ILE A 346 -2.64 -6.33 -18.56
CA ILE A 346 -2.44 -7.41 -19.54
C ILE A 346 -2.90 -8.73 -18.94
N TRP A 347 -2.83 -8.86 -17.62
CA TRP A 347 -3.15 -10.08 -16.88
C TRP A 347 -4.25 -9.83 -15.87
N GLY A 348 -5.15 -10.79 -15.73
CA GLY A 348 -6.23 -10.77 -14.74
C GLY A 348 -5.75 -10.90 -13.29
N ASN A 349 -6.70 -10.91 -12.34
CA ASN A 349 -6.48 -11.01 -10.90
C ASN A 349 -5.57 -9.89 -10.34
N ARG A 350 -5.68 -8.70 -10.90
CA ARG A 350 -5.00 -7.51 -10.41
C ARG A 350 -5.34 -7.28 -8.94
N GLY A 351 -4.29 -7.09 -8.11
CA GLY A 351 -4.46 -6.83 -6.68
C GLY A 351 -4.83 -8.06 -5.85
N LEU A 352 -4.83 -9.25 -6.44
CA LEU A 352 -5.08 -10.50 -5.74
C LEU A 352 -3.83 -11.39 -5.81
N PRO A 353 -3.41 -11.98 -4.67
CA PRO A 353 -2.22 -12.82 -4.62
C PRO A 353 -2.47 -14.26 -5.09
N PHE A 354 -3.64 -14.56 -5.62
CA PHE A 354 -4.07 -15.90 -5.98
C PHE A 354 -4.69 -15.98 -7.38
N GLY A 355 -4.94 -17.20 -7.83
CA GLY A 355 -5.57 -17.52 -9.08
C GLY A 355 -4.65 -17.42 -10.30
N GLY A 356 -4.90 -18.24 -11.29
CA GLY A 356 -4.16 -18.23 -12.55
C GLY A 356 -4.38 -16.91 -13.30
N ALA A 357 -3.35 -16.09 -13.45
CA ALA A 357 -3.43 -14.86 -14.19
C ALA A 357 -3.61 -15.16 -15.69
N LYS A 358 -4.85 -15.22 -16.15
CA LYS A 358 -5.19 -15.34 -17.57
C LYS A 358 -4.94 -13.99 -18.25
N LYS A 359 -4.64 -14.05 -19.53
CA LYS A 359 -4.49 -12.85 -20.35
C LYS A 359 -5.86 -12.19 -20.49
N ASP A 360 -6.00 -11.03 -19.88
CA ASP A 360 -7.24 -10.25 -19.85
C ASP A 360 -6.86 -8.78 -20.04
N LYS A 361 -7.16 -8.25 -21.22
CA LYS A 361 -6.80 -6.86 -21.53
C LYS A 361 -7.89 -5.94 -20.99
N ALA A 362 -7.63 -5.35 -19.84
CA ALA A 362 -8.47 -4.31 -19.26
C ALA A 362 -7.73 -2.96 -19.22
N ARG A 363 -8.42 -1.90 -19.61
CA ARG A 363 -7.91 -0.53 -19.58
C ARG A 363 -8.74 0.31 -18.61
N ALA A 364 -8.09 1.16 -17.86
CA ALA A 364 -8.73 2.18 -17.03
C ALA A 364 -8.03 3.53 -17.23
N ASP A 365 -8.81 4.56 -17.43
CA ASP A 365 -8.36 5.95 -17.54
C ASP A 365 -9.00 6.78 -16.44
N ASN A 366 -8.24 7.69 -15.83
CA ASN A 366 -8.72 8.58 -14.78
C ASN A 366 -8.14 9.99 -14.96
N ILE A 367 -8.99 10.99 -14.89
CA ILE A 367 -8.58 12.40 -14.76
C ILE A 367 -9.00 12.84 -13.37
N MET A 368 -8.07 13.39 -12.60
CA MET A 368 -8.31 13.82 -11.25
C MET A 368 -7.84 15.25 -11.04
N LEU A 369 -8.69 16.09 -10.47
CA LEU A 369 -8.34 17.36 -9.89
C LEU A 369 -8.38 17.25 -8.37
N MET A 370 -7.27 17.53 -7.71
CA MET A 370 -7.15 17.51 -6.26
C MET A 370 -6.78 18.91 -5.75
N TYR A 371 -7.47 19.33 -4.71
CA TYR A 371 -7.11 20.48 -3.89
C TYR A 371 -6.65 19.99 -2.52
N ASN A 372 -5.43 20.36 -2.13
CA ASN A 372 -4.83 19.98 -0.85
C ASN A 372 -4.57 21.21 -0.01
N VAL A 373 -4.93 21.13 1.27
CA VAL A 373 -4.71 22.17 2.27
C VAL A 373 -4.02 21.55 3.49
N LYS A 374 -3.00 22.23 3.99
CA LYS A 374 -2.30 21.92 5.25
C LYS A 374 -2.42 23.10 6.18
N PHE A 375 -2.81 22.90 7.41
CA PHE A 375 -2.98 23.96 8.42
C PHE A 375 -2.42 23.51 9.78
#